data_d363310294235adf6c5fecb35f9b7df2
#
_entry.id   d363310294235adf6c5fecb35f9b7df2
#
_cell.length_a   1.000
_cell.length_b   1.000
_cell.length_c   1.000
_cell.angle_alpha   90.00
_cell.angle_beta   90.00
_cell.angle_gamma   90.00
#
_symmetry.space_group_name_H-M   'P 1'
#
loop_
_entity.id
_entity.type
_entity.pdbx_description
1 polymer ?
#
loop_
_entity_poly.entity_id
_entity_poly.type
_entity_poly.pdbx_seq_one_letter_code
_entity_poly.pdbx_strand_id
1 'polypeptide(L)'
;MDGLDFDCIGEDERLALEREFSKEEVIQVLIEMEGDKAPGPNGFTMAFFQKCWRVVEEDVMAVSVHFHRYSMFERSLSASFLTLIPKKNNAINVKDFRPISLVGSVYKLLSKVLANRLRVVLDSLISESQNAFVGGRQILDSVLIANECLDSRLKSHVPGWFANWTLRKPMTM
;
A
#
# COMPACT_ATOMS: atom_id res chain seq x y z
N MET A 1 -4.38 13.56 -26.14
CA MET A 1 -3.34 13.16 -25.17
C MET A 1 -2.35 12.23 -25.84
N ASP A 2 -1.99 12.55 -27.05
CA ASP A 2 -1.08 11.74 -27.86
C ASP A 2 0.33 12.28 -27.64
N GLY A 3 1.21 11.48 -27.04
CA GLY A 3 2.62 11.82 -26.86
C GLY A 3 3.27 11.54 -25.50
N LEU A 4 2.56 10.87 -24.58
CA LEU A 4 3.19 10.34 -23.37
C LEU A 4 3.51 8.86 -23.61
N ASP A 5 4.79 8.57 -23.73
CA ASP A 5 5.29 7.20 -23.76
C ASP A 5 5.29 6.68 -22.31
N PHE A 6 4.54 5.61 -22.06
CA PHE A 6 4.50 4.96 -20.75
C PHE A 6 5.28 3.65 -20.83
N ASP A 7 6.10 3.42 -19.83
CA ASP A 7 6.73 2.13 -19.64
C ASP A 7 5.65 1.05 -19.46
N CYS A 8 5.82 -0.08 -20.14
CA CYS A 8 4.87 -1.18 -20.13
C CYS A 8 5.54 -2.44 -19.59
N ILE A 9 4.78 -3.25 -18.86
CA ILE A 9 5.24 -4.57 -18.41
C ILE A 9 5.28 -5.55 -19.58
N GLY A 10 6.25 -6.49 -19.52
CA GLY A 10 6.35 -7.60 -20.46
C GLY A 10 5.21 -8.61 -20.28
N GLU A 11 5.02 -9.46 -21.30
CA GLU A 11 3.98 -10.49 -21.27
C GLU A 11 4.18 -11.48 -20.11
N ASP A 12 5.41 -11.87 -19.82
CA ASP A 12 5.75 -12.79 -18.71
C ASP A 12 5.41 -12.16 -17.34
N GLU A 13 5.68 -10.85 -17.18
CA GLU A 13 5.34 -10.12 -15.96
C GLU A 13 3.83 -9.98 -15.82
N ARG A 14 3.10 -9.72 -16.91
CA ARG A 14 1.65 -9.69 -16.93
C ARG A 14 1.06 -11.02 -16.48
N LEU A 15 1.51 -12.12 -17.07
CA LEU A 15 1.07 -13.47 -16.70
C LEU A 15 1.37 -13.79 -15.24
N ALA A 16 2.53 -13.36 -14.72
CA ALA A 16 2.89 -13.55 -13.32
C ALA A 16 1.98 -12.76 -12.36
N LEU A 17 1.53 -11.56 -12.75
CA LEU A 17 0.58 -10.76 -11.97
C LEU A 17 -0.83 -11.35 -11.99
N GLU A 18 -1.26 -11.86 -13.15
CA GLU A 18 -2.61 -12.36 -13.37
C GLU A 18 -2.83 -13.82 -12.93
N ARG A 19 -1.78 -14.55 -12.58
CA ARG A 19 -1.90 -15.95 -12.14
C ARG A 19 -2.73 -16.12 -10.87
N GLU A 20 -3.38 -17.26 -10.69
CA GLU A 20 -4.09 -17.60 -9.46
C GLU A 20 -3.15 -17.54 -8.23
N PHE A 21 -3.73 -17.27 -7.06
CA PHE A 21 -2.96 -17.28 -5.81
C PHE A 21 -2.56 -18.72 -5.46
N SER A 22 -1.25 -18.94 -5.25
CA SER A 22 -0.77 -20.23 -4.77
C SER A 22 -0.80 -20.29 -3.24
N LYS A 23 -0.93 -21.49 -2.71
CA LYS A 23 -0.90 -21.73 -1.27
C LYS A 23 0.42 -21.28 -0.66
N GLU A 24 1.53 -21.58 -1.33
CA GLU A 24 2.88 -21.24 -0.89
C GLU A 24 3.05 -19.73 -0.76
N GLU A 25 2.56 -18.97 -1.74
CA GLU A 25 2.60 -17.52 -1.75
C GLU A 25 1.79 -16.92 -0.60
N VAL A 26 0.59 -17.46 -0.35
CA VAL A 26 -0.26 -17.00 0.76
C VAL A 26 0.36 -17.31 2.12
N ILE A 27 0.93 -18.51 2.29
CA ILE A 27 1.62 -18.91 3.52
C ILE A 27 2.85 -18.03 3.77
N GLN A 28 3.65 -17.79 2.73
CA GLN A 28 4.85 -16.95 2.86
C GLN A 28 4.48 -15.56 3.37
N VAL A 29 3.47 -14.95 2.77
CA VAL A 29 2.98 -13.63 3.21
C VAL A 29 2.42 -13.68 4.62
N LEU A 30 1.68 -14.73 4.98
CA LEU A 30 1.12 -14.89 6.31
C LEU A 30 2.22 -14.95 7.39
N ILE A 31 3.32 -15.63 7.12
CA ILE A 31 4.47 -15.71 8.04
C ILE A 31 5.17 -14.35 8.19
N GLU A 32 5.28 -13.58 7.11
CA GLU A 32 5.90 -12.26 7.12
C GLU A 32 5.07 -11.19 7.86
N MET A 33 3.77 -11.43 8.04
CA MET A 33 2.88 -10.46 8.68
C MET A 33 3.03 -10.46 10.20
N GLU A 34 3.03 -9.28 10.80
CA GLU A 34 3.03 -9.12 12.26
C GLU A 34 1.73 -9.64 12.87
N GLY A 35 1.85 -10.60 13.79
CA GLY A 35 0.72 -11.31 14.38
C GLY A 35 -0.08 -10.50 15.42
N ASP A 36 0.54 -9.52 16.06
CA ASP A 36 0.05 -8.77 17.22
C ASP A 36 -0.78 -7.52 16.87
N LYS A 37 -0.91 -7.20 15.59
CA LYS A 37 -1.70 -6.04 15.15
C LYS A 37 -3.19 -6.21 15.47
N ALA A 38 -3.83 -5.09 15.83
CA ALA A 38 -5.25 -5.04 16.14
C ALA A 38 -6.12 -5.67 15.03
N PRO A 39 -7.08 -6.53 15.41
CA PRO A 39 -7.97 -7.17 14.45
C PRO A 39 -8.98 -6.18 13.86
N GLY A 40 -9.53 -6.55 12.72
CA GLY A 40 -10.70 -5.89 12.14
C GLY A 40 -12.01 -6.45 12.70
N PRO A 41 -13.14 -6.21 12.01
CA PRO A 41 -14.49 -6.61 12.47
C PRO A 41 -14.67 -8.11 12.73
N ASN A 42 -13.88 -8.98 12.10
CA ASN A 42 -13.93 -10.42 12.34
C ASN A 42 -13.33 -10.85 13.70
N GLY A 43 -12.66 -9.94 14.42
CA GLY A 43 -12.10 -10.21 15.75
C GLY A 43 -10.83 -11.07 15.75
N PHE A 44 -10.39 -11.61 14.62
CA PHE A 44 -9.21 -12.48 14.53
C PHE A 44 -7.97 -11.69 14.16
N THR A 45 -6.89 -11.85 14.94
CA THR A 45 -5.56 -11.30 14.66
C THR A 45 -4.82 -12.14 13.62
N MET A 46 -3.73 -11.62 13.05
CA MET A 46 -2.85 -12.43 12.18
C MET A 46 -2.24 -13.61 12.92
N ALA A 47 -1.92 -13.47 14.21
CA ALA A 47 -1.42 -14.58 15.03
C ALA A 47 -2.39 -15.78 15.07
N PHE A 48 -3.70 -15.54 15.03
CA PHE A 48 -4.69 -16.61 14.93
C PHE A 48 -4.53 -17.39 13.62
N PHE A 49 -4.46 -16.69 12.47
CA PHE A 49 -4.30 -17.33 11.17
C PHE A 49 -2.97 -18.08 11.07
N GLN A 50 -1.88 -17.53 11.62
CA GLN A 50 -0.57 -18.20 11.67
C GLN A 50 -0.60 -19.50 12.47
N LYS A 51 -1.24 -19.50 13.65
CA LYS A 51 -1.30 -20.66 14.54
C LYS A 51 -2.31 -21.70 14.09
N CYS A 52 -3.44 -21.27 13.55
CA CYS A 52 -4.56 -22.13 13.17
C CYS A 52 -4.60 -22.41 11.66
N TRP A 53 -3.50 -22.16 10.92
CA TRP A 53 -3.48 -22.27 9.47
C TRP A 53 -4.08 -23.57 8.95
N ARG A 54 -3.72 -24.69 9.55
CA ARG A 54 -4.23 -26.03 9.14
C ARG A 54 -5.75 -26.14 9.17
N VAL A 55 -6.41 -25.31 9.96
CA VAL A 55 -7.88 -25.32 10.12
C VAL A 55 -8.53 -24.33 9.13
N VAL A 56 -7.92 -23.17 8.93
CA VAL A 56 -8.51 -22.09 8.14
C VAL A 56 -8.01 -22.04 6.69
N GLU A 57 -7.07 -22.88 6.32
CA GLU A 57 -6.42 -22.88 5.02
C GLU A 57 -7.41 -22.99 3.86
N GLU A 58 -8.31 -23.97 3.92
CA GLU A 58 -9.29 -24.22 2.86
C GLU A 58 -10.20 -23.01 2.64
N ASP A 59 -10.68 -22.39 3.73
CA ASP A 59 -11.53 -21.21 3.66
C ASP A 59 -10.78 -19.99 3.11
N VAL A 60 -9.55 -19.76 3.56
CA VAL A 60 -8.73 -18.64 3.07
C VAL A 60 -8.41 -18.81 1.59
N MET A 61 -8.06 -20.01 1.16
CA MET A 61 -7.79 -20.28 -0.24
C MET A 61 -9.05 -20.18 -1.09
N ALA A 62 -10.20 -20.64 -0.60
CA ALA A 62 -11.48 -20.48 -1.31
C ALA A 62 -11.83 -19.00 -1.53
N VAL A 63 -11.64 -18.14 -0.52
CA VAL A 63 -11.81 -16.68 -0.64
C VAL A 63 -10.82 -16.10 -1.66
N SER A 64 -9.56 -16.57 -1.65
CA SER A 64 -8.52 -16.11 -2.56
C SER A 64 -8.87 -16.43 -4.03
N VAL A 65 -9.31 -17.65 -4.30
CA VAL A 65 -9.76 -18.09 -5.63
C VAL A 65 -11.00 -17.31 -6.07
N HIS A 66 -11.97 -17.13 -5.17
CA HIS A 66 -13.16 -16.35 -5.47
C HIS A 66 -12.80 -14.90 -5.84
N PHE A 67 -11.95 -14.26 -5.06
CA PHE A 67 -11.47 -12.91 -5.33
C PHE A 67 -10.74 -12.83 -6.67
N HIS A 68 -9.84 -13.78 -6.96
CA HIS A 68 -9.12 -13.84 -8.24
C HIS A 68 -10.08 -13.93 -9.44
N ARG A 69 -11.10 -14.77 -9.33
CA ARG A 69 -12.06 -15.03 -10.43
C ARG A 69 -13.04 -13.88 -10.67
N TYR A 70 -13.52 -13.24 -9.59
CA TYR A 70 -14.61 -12.27 -9.67
C TYR A 70 -14.18 -10.83 -9.36
N SER A 71 -12.95 -10.62 -8.90
CA SER A 71 -12.42 -9.32 -8.46
C SER A 71 -13.29 -8.63 -7.40
N MET A 72 -14.02 -9.42 -6.62
CA MET A 72 -14.96 -8.95 -5.60
C MET A 72 -14.71 -9.61 -4.27
N PHE A 73 -14.75 -8.80 -3.20
CA PHE A 73 -14.82 -9.28 -1.84
C PHE A 73 -16.27 -9.31 -1.35
N GLU A 74 -16.59 -10.34 -0.59
CA GLU A 74 -17.80 -10.36 0.22
C GLU A 74 -17.80 -9.13 1.16
N ARG A 75 -18.96 -8.47 1.31
CA ARG A 75 -19.07 -7.23 2.12
C ARG A 75 -18.58 -7.40 3.56
N SER A 76 -18.83 -8.56 4.15
CA SER A 76 -18.38 -8.91 5.49
C SER A 76 -16.85 -8.93 5.62
N LEU A 77 -16.13 -9.38 4.58
CA LEU A 77 -14.68 -9.45 4.56
C LEU A 77 -14.01 -8.09 4.30
N SER A 78 -14.70 -7.19 3.59
CA SER A 78 -14.22 -5.84 3.31
C SER A 78 -14.61 -4.81 4.38
N ALA A 79 -15.42 -5.20 5.36
CA ALA A 79 -15.79 -4.34 6.48
C ALA A 79 -14.56 -3.89 7.29
N SER A 80 -14.60 -2.67 7.81
CA SER A 80 -13.54 -2.14 8.66
C SER A 80 -14.11 -1.33 9.81
N PHE A 81 -13.47 -1.37 10.97
CA PHE A 81 -13.74 -0.43 12.05
C PHE A 81 -12.95 0.85 11.85
N LEU A 82 -13.58 1.97 12.15
CA LEU A 82 -12.91 3.26 12.21
C LEU A 82 -12.65 3.63 13.68
N THR A 83 -11.38 3.64 14.07
CA THR A 83 -10.94 4.00 15.41
C THR A 83 -10.32 5.39 15.39
N LEU A 84 -10.70 6.25 16.35
CA LEU A 84 -10.19 7.59 16.48
C LEU A 84 -9.10 7.62 17.57
N ILE A 85 -7.87 7.94 17.20
CA ILE A 85 -6.74 8.07 18.13
C ILE A 85 -6.46 9.54 18.40
N PRO A 86 -6.44 10.00 19.66
CA PRO A 86 -6.15 11.40 19.98
C PRO A 86 -4.73 11.78 19.59
N LYS A 87 -4.55 12.93 18.94
CA LYS A 87 -3.24 13.52 18.61
C LYS A 87 -2.58 14.23 19.79
N LYS A 88 -3.39 14.59 20.79
CA LYS A 88 -2.98 15.34 21.99
C LYS A 88 -3.84 14.96 23.19
N ASN A 89 -3.34 15.22 24.38
CA ASN A 89 -4.13 15.10 25.60
C ASN A 89 -5.35 16.06 25.56
N ASN A 90 -6.47 15.62 26.11
CA ASN A 90 -7.74 16.37 26.13
C ASN A 90 -8.26 16.74 24.73
N ALA A 91 -8.13 15.84 23.76
CA ALA A 91 -8.71 15.99 22.44
C ALA A 91 -10.26 16.01 22.55
N ILE A 92 -10.91 17.06 22.03
CA ILE A 92 -12.36 17.25 22.06
C ILE A 92 -12.92 17.30 20.64
N ASN A 93 -12.24 18.01 19.73
CA ASN A 93 -12.70 18.20 18.37
C ASN A 93 -12.27 17.04 17.47
N VAL A 94 -13.06 16.70 16.46
CA VAL A 94 -12.74 15.61 15.49
C VAL A 94 -11.36 15.81 14.84
N LYS A 95 -10.96 17.03 14.55
CA LYS A 95 -9.62 17.37 14.01
C LYS A 95 -8.46 17.01 14.94
N ASP A 96 -8.73 16.84 16.23
CA ASP A 96 -7.73 16.45 17.23
C ASP A 96 -7.48 14.92 17.25
N PHE A 97 -8.19 14.18 16.45
CA PHE A 97 -8.04 12.72 16.32
C PHE A 97 -7.45 12.34 14.97
N ARG A 98 -6.82 11.17 14.95
CA ARG A 98 -6.38 10.47 13.73
C ARG A 98 -7.34 9.31 13.49
N PRO A 99 -8.08 9.27 12.38
CA PRO A 99 -8.86 8.10 12.04
C PRO A 99 -7.91 6.98 11.58
N ILE A 100 -8.09 5.79 12.14
CA ILE A 100 -7.37 4.57 11.74
C ILE A 100 -8.41 3.51 11.37
N SER A 101 -8.28 2.93 10.19
CA SER A 101 -9.12 1.84 9.72
C SER A 101 -8.53 0.50 10.16
N LEU A 102 -9.30 -0.27 10.92
CA LEU A 102 -8.98 -1.64 11.30
C LEU A 102 -9.68 -2.59 10.33
N VAL A 103 -8.96 -3.00 9.31
CA VAL A 103 -9.45 -3.85 8.22
C VAL A 103 -9.36 -5.32 8.63
N GLY A 104 -10.22 -6.17 8.07
CA GLY A 104 -10.23 -7.61 8.30
C GLY A 104 -8.92 -8.30 7.91
N SER A 105 -8.56 -9.38 8.62
CA SER A 105 -7.27 -10.06 8.45
C SER A 105 -7.11 -10.70 7.07
N VAL A 106 -8.16 -11.32 6.51
CA VAL A 106 -8.12 -11.93 5.17
C VAL A 106 -7.91 -10.86 4.10
N TYR A 107 -8.57 -9.70 4.24
CA TYR A 107 -8.34 -8.58 3.33
C TYR A 107 -6.89 -8.08 3.37
N LYS A 108 -6.32 -7.94 4.58
CA LYS A 108 -4.90 -7.55 4.75
C LYS A 108 -3.96 -8.56 4.10
N LEU A 109 -4.24 -9.86 4.28
CA LEU A 109 -3.43 -10.94 3.72
C LEU A 109 -3.40 -10.88 2.19
N LEU A 110 -4.56 -10.85 1.53
CA LEU A 110 -4.63 -10.77 0.08
C LEU A 110 -4.06 -9.46 -0.49
N SER A 111 -4.32 -8.34 0.19
CA SER A 111 -3.71 -7.05 -0.20
C SER A 111 -2.18 -7.10 -0.13
N LYS A 112 -1.61 -7.81 0.84
CA LYS A 112 -0.16 -7.97 0.97
C LYS A 112 0.41 -8.89 -0.11
N VAL A 113 -0.30 -9.97 -0.47
CA VAL A 113 0.07 -10.84 -1.60
C VAL A 113 0.12 -10.03 -2.90
N LEU A 114 -0.93 -9.25 -3.19
CA LEU A 114 -0.96 -8.38 -4.37
C LEU A 114 0.15 -7.32 -4.35
N ALA A 115 0.41 -6.72 -3.20
CA ALA A 115 1.49 -5.75 -3.05
C ALA A 115 2.88 -6.38 -3.29
N ASN A 116 3.09 -7.62 -2.88
CA ASN A 116 4.34 -8.33 -3.14
C ASN A 116 4.51 -8.66 -4.63
N ARG A 117 3.44 -9.05 -5.33
CA ARG A 117 3.45 -9.24 -6.78
C ARG A 117 3.79 -7.94 -7.52
N LEU A 118 3.07 -6.85 -7.19
CA LEU A 118 3.30 -5.53 -7.80
C LEU A 118 4.72 -5.02 -7.58
N ARG A 119 5.30 -5.30 -6.41
CA ARG A 119 6.67 -4.85 -6.10
C ARG A 119 7.71 -5.33 -7.11
N VAL A 120 7.51 -6.50 -7.69
CA VAL A 120 8.46 -7.07 -8.67
C VAL A 120 8.53 -6.24 -9.95
N VAL A 121 7.41 -5.67 -10.37
CA VAL A 121 7.30 -4.90 -11.62
C VAL A 121 7.37 -3.38 -11.41
N LEU A 122 7.32 -2.90 -10.17
CA LEU A 122 7.30 -1.46 -9.90
C LEU A 122 8.57 -0.74 -10.37
N ASP A 123 9.72 -1.37 -10.27
CA ASP A 123 11.00 -0.75 -10.63
C ASP A 123 11.11 -0.48 -12.14
N SER A 124 10.44 -1.29 -12.97
CA SER A 124 10.39 -1.10 -14.42
C SER A 124 9.32 -0.09 -14.87
N LEU A 125 8.30 0.16 -14.03
CA LEU A 125 7.16 1.02 -14.37
C LEU A 125 7.27 2.44 -13.81
N ILE A 126 8.08 2.62 -12.77
CA ILE A 126 8.12 3.88 -12.03
C ILE A 126 9.44 4.60 -12.33
N SER A 127 9.32 5.84 -12.81
CA SER A 127 10.44 6.74 -13.07
C SER A 127 11.44 6.76 -11.91
N GLU A 128 12.73 6.83 -12.22
CA GLU A 128 13.82 6.95 -11.24
C GLU A 128 13.68 8.17 -10.32
N SER A 129 12.99 9.21 -10.77
CA SER A 129 12.73 10.42 -9.98
C SER A 129 11.66 10.23 -8.89
N GLN A 130 10.87 9.16 -8.95
CA GLN A 130 9.84 8.85 -7.96
C GLN A 130 10.44 8.05 -6.80
N ASN A 131 10.65 8.70 -5.66
CA ASN A 131 11.24 8.09 -4.48
C ASN A 131 10.22 7.71 -3.38
N ALA A 132 9.03 8.32 -3.41
CA ALA A 132 8.00 8.05 -2.40
C ALA A 132 7.30 6.71 -2.65
N PHE A 133 7.18 5.89 -1.59
CA PHE A 133 6.46 4.60 -1.57
C PHE A 133 7.03 3.50 -2.48
N VAL A 134 8.22 3.68 -3.02
CA VAL A 134 8.92 2.66 -3.81
C VAL A 134 9.97 1.98 -2.91
N GLY A 135 10.00 0.65 -2.92
CA GLY A 135 10.93 -0.13 -2.09
C GLY A 135 12.39 0.19 -2.47
N GLY A 136 13.25 0.36 -1.45
CA GLY A 136 14.67 0.68 -1.67
C GLY A 136 14.98 2.13 -2.00
N ARG A 137 13.99 2.97 -2.28
CA ARG A 137 14.16 4.41 -2.54
C ARG A 137 13.80 5.24 -1.31
N GLN A 138 14.48 6.36 -1.10
CA GLN A 138 14.24 7.25 0.03
C GLN A 138 13.65 8.58 -0.42
N ILE A 139 12.60 9.04 0.27
CA ILE A 139 12.00 10.36 0.00
C ILE A 139 13.02 11.48 0.20
N LEU A 140 13.98 11.29 1.11
CA LEU A 140 15.05 12.26 1.38
C LEU A 140 15.92 12.52 0.16
N ASP A 141 16.12 11.56 -0.74
CA ASP A 141 16.93 11.75 -1.94
C ASP A 141 16.34 12.85 -2.83
N SER A 142 15.02 12.84 -3.04
CA SER A 142 14.32 13.91 -3.77
C SER A 142 14.43 15.27 -3.09
N VAL A 143 14.40 15.30 -1.76
CA VAL A 143 14.54 16.55 -0.98
C VAL A 143 15.95 17.10 -1.09
N LEU A 144 16.96 16.24 -1.02
CA LEU A 144 18.37 16.63 -1.17
C LEU A 144 18.64 17.18 -2.57
N ILE A 145 18.16 16.52 -3.63
CA ILE A 145 18.28 16.99 -5.01
C ILE A 145 17.62 18.36 -5.18
N ALA A 146 16.42 18.55 -4.62
CA ALA A 146 15.72 19.83 -4.68
C ALA A 146 16.50 20.94 -3.95
N ASN A 147 17.06 20.66 -2.78
CA ASN A 147 17.90 21.60 -2.05
C ASN A 147 19.18 21.97 -2.82
N GLU A 148 19.87 20.98 -3.39
CA GLU A 148 21.08 21.19 -4.20
C GLU A 148 20.77 22.06 -5.43
N CYS A 149 19.65 21.82 -6.10
CA CYS A 149 19.20 22.63 -7.22
C CYS A 149 18.92 24.08 -6.80
N LEU A 150 18.26 24.29 -5.64
CA LEU A 150 18.01 25.61 -5.10
C LEU A 150 19.30 26.35 -4.73
N ASP A 151 20.21 25.67 -4.04
CA ASP A 151 21.53 26.24 -3.65
C ASP A 151 22.37 26.62 -4.86
N SER A 152 22.40 25.77 -5.86
CA SER A 152 23.09 26.04 -7.14
C SER A 152 22.52 27.27 -7.83
N ARG A 153 21.19 27.41 -7.85
CA ARG A 153 20.51 28.57 -8.42
C ARG A 153 20.80 29.87 -7.65
N LEU A 154 20.73 29.81 -6.33
CA LEU A 154 21.06 30.97 -5.49
C LEU A 154 22.48 31.45 -5.67
N LYS A 155 23.44 30.52 -5.81
CA LYS A 155 24.86 30.85 -6.03
C LYS A 155 25.13 31.40 -7.43
N SER A 156 24.40 30.94 -8.43
CA SER A 156 24.59 31.36 -9.83
C SER A 156 23.97 32.71 -10.17
N HIS A 157 23.12 33.26 -9.30
CA HIS A 157 22.34 34.50 -9.53
C HIS A 157 21.51 34.49 -10.84
N VAL A 158 21.25 33.32 -11.42
CA VAL A 158 20.44 33.20 -12.64
C VAL A 158 18.97 33.14 -12.25
N PRO A 159 18.11 34.03 -12.77
CA PRO A 159 16.66 33.96 -12.51
C PRO A 159 16.11 32.61 -12.98
N GLY A 160 15.26 32.00 -12.17
CA GLY A 160 14.63 30.71 -12.48
C GLY A 160 13.29 30.56 -11.77
N TRP A 161 12.43 29.71 -12.28
CA TRP A 161 11.15 29.36 -11.67
C TRP A 161 11.28 28.03 -10.96
N PHE A 162 10.80 27.98 -9.71
CA PHE A 162 10.64 26.73 -8.96
C PHE A 162 9.14 26.48 -8.78
N ALA A 163 8.63 25.43 -9.41
CA ALA A 163 7.23 25.00 -9.24
C ALA A 163 7.16 23.79 -8.30
N ASN A 164 6.64 24.00 -7.10
CA ASN A 164 6.33 22.92 -6.18
C ASN A 164 4.86 22.50 -6.36
N TRP A 165 4.63 21.35 -6.97
CA TRP A 165 3.29 20.75 -7.09
C TRP A 165 2.94 20.00 -5.82
N THR A 166 2.48 20.72 -4.81
CA THR A 166 1.87 20.08 -3.64
C THR A 166 0.40 19.82 -3.96
N LEU A 167 0.03 18.57 -4.15
CA LEU A 167 -1.37 18.16 -4.23
C LEU A 167 -2.02 18.41 -2.86
N ARG A 168 -2.53 19.61 -2.65
CA ARG A 168 -3.49 19.84 -1.58
C ARG A 168 -4.79 19.15 -1.97
N LYS A 169 -5.11 18.05 -1.32
CA LYS A 169 -6.49 17.56 -1.35
C LYS A 169 -7.38 18.68 -0.83
N PRO A 170 -8.38 19.16 -1.60
CA PRO A 170 -9.41 19.97 -1.01
C PRO A 170 -10.08 19.14 0.08
N MET A 171 -10.04 19.61 1.32
CA MET A 171 -10.93 19.10 2.35
C MET A 171 -12.34 19.58 1.97
N THR A 172 -13.07 18.72 1.26
CA THR A 172 -14.52 18.83 1.20
C THR A 172 -15.06 18.49 2.58
N MET A 173 -15.69 19.46 3.20
CA MET A 173 -16.50 19.29 4.39
C MET A 173 -17.67 18.35 4.14
#